data_97628dd155735d57e954b3843b727927
#
_entry.id   97628dd155735d57e954b3843b727927
#
_cell.length_a   1.000
_cell.length_b   1.000
_cell.length_c   1.000
_cell.angle_alpha   90.00
_cell.angle_beta   90.00
_cell.angle_gamma   90.00
#
_symmetry.space_group_name_H-M   'P 1'
#
loop_
_entity.id
_entity.type
_entity.pdbx_description
1 polymer ?
#
loop_
_entity_poly.entity_id
_entity_poly.type
_entity_poly.pdbx_seq_one_letter_code
_entity_poly.pdbx_strand_id
1 'polypeptide(L)'
;MAEGCANPVWPCAMTGAAACLAGFSDLGVVLHGASGCYYYAEAVISGSVHCTFLTEEEIIFGTTDRLRAVVSDLAQLYRQIAVITMCVPAITGEDIADALSDRDVMVVEAPGFLGSLEDGYRIALESLKPAIDPARAAVNIDGICSTDPFARGNQMEARRLLALAGIPVGTVFSAGLLEDLAHTAPLTVHTNPDFASGLGASAGSLLGIEDLRATFSNLAARFPGAAIGAVLDEVDETEERISQICDRHLRRFDPPHVAIFTTAAYGEAVAGLLSTYLDAKVEVIAARNTPLCPSRFPRVSTMDLEEITAIVGESDPDLLIGSSYEHQLFPEIPFVGFTPPLKGRVMLHHVPLVGTEGVRYCIEQVLNAHLTGNRNTS
;
A
#
# COMPACT_ATOMS: atom_id res chain seq x y z
N MET A 1 0.14 23.23 1.13
CA MET A 1 -0.49 22.66 2.32
C MET A 1 -1.95 22.50 1.97
N ALA A 2 -2.49 21.29 2.02
CA ALA A 2 -3.92 21.10 1.92
C ALA A 2 -4.56 21.92 3.04
N GLU A 3 -5.58 22.73 2.73
CA GLU A 3 -6.30 23.53 3.70
C GLU A 3 -6.86 22.60 4.76
N GLY A 4 -6.34 22.74 5.99
CA GLY A 4 -7.02 22.42 7.23
C GLY A 4 -7.55 20.99 7.44
N CYS A 5 -6.75 19.96 7.22
CA CYS A 5 -7.05 18.64 7.77
C CYS A 5 -6.95 18.70 9.30
N ALA A 6 -8.09 18.73 10.00
CA ALA A 6 -8.13 18.88 11.45
C ALA A 6 -7.86 17.54 12.17
N ASN A 7 -8.34 16.42 11.60
CA ASN A 7 -8.24 15.08 12.17
C ASN A 7 -7.77 14.06 11.11
N PRO A 8 -6.48 14.10 10.70
CA PRO A 8 -5.97 13.29 9.60
C PRO A 8 -6.00 11.80 9.94
N VAL A 9 -6.50 11.01 8.99
CA VAL A 9 -6.59 9.54 9.09
C VAL A 9 -5.61 8.82 8.17
N TRP A 10 -4.82 9.56 7.39
CA TRP A 10 -3.84 9.00 6.45
C TRP A 10 -2.42 9.46 6.77
N PRO A 11 -1.41 8.60 6.66
CA PRO A 11 -0.03 8.96 6.97
C PRO A 11 0.56 9.98 5.99
N CYS A 12 1.57 10.73 6.47
CA CYS A 12 2.27 11.75 5.70
C CYS A 12 3.48 11.19 4.93
N ALA A 13 4.16 12.05 4.15
CA ALA A 13 5.32 11.71 3.34
C ALA A 13 6.46 11.07 4.15
N MET A 14 6.76 11.57 5.36
CA MET A 14 7.79 10.95 6.21
C MET A 14 7.50 9.48 6.50
N THR A 15 6.25 9.15 6.82
CA THR A 15 5.84 7.75 7.06
C THR A 15 5.93 6.92 5.78
N GLY A 16 5.60 7.51 4.62
CA GLY A 16 5.73 6.85 3.31
C GLY A 16 7.17 6.52 2.95
N ALA A 17 8.08 7.46 3.16
CA ALA A 17 9.50 7.23 2.97
C ALA A 17 10.03 6.12 3.89
N ALA A 18 9.65 6.16 5.17
CA ALA A 18 10.02 5.13 6.13
C ALA A 18 9.43 3.76 5.74
N ALA A 19 8.19 3.70 5.29
CA ALA A 19 7.53 2.48 4.86
C ALA A 19 8.18 1.84 3.62
N CYS A 20 8.64 2.67 2.68
CA CYS A 20 9.40 2.21 1.51
C CYS A 20 10.73 1.58 1.93
N LEU A 21 11.52 2.29 2.74
CA LEU A 21 12.87 1.90 3.10
C LEU A 21 12.90 0.74 4.09
N ALA A 22 11.96 0.67 5.03
CA ALA A 22 11.87 -0.42 6.01
C ALA A 22 11.56 -1.79 5.39
N GLY A 23 11.18 -1.84 4.12
CA GLY A 23 11.00 -3.09 3.38
C GLY A 23 12.31 -3.76 2.95
N PHE A 24 13.44 -3.04 2.94
CA PHE A 24 14.76 -3.60 2.62
C PHE A 24 15.43 -4.14 3.87
N SER A 25 15.74 -5.44 3.87
CA SER A 25 16.20 -6.14 5.07
C SER A 25 17.64 -5.82 5.48
N ASP A 26 18.44 -5.26 4.58
CA ASP A 26 19.85 -4.87 4.78
C ASP A 26 20.05 -3.37 5.06
N LEU A 27 18.95 -2.60 5.15
CA LEU A 27 18.95 -1.16 5.36
C LEU A 27 18.50 -0.77 6.77
N GLY A 28 19.33 -0.03 7.50
CA GLY A 28 18.94 0.64 8.73
C GLY A 28 18.23 1.96 8.43
N VAL A 29 17.00 2.13 8.88
CA VAL A 29 16.19 3.34 8.64
C VAL A 29 16.15 4.19 9.91
N VAL A 30 16.61 5.45 9.81
CA VAL A 30 16.63 6.42 10.91
C VAL A 30 15.70 7.58 10.61
N LEU A 31 14.72 7.81 11.47
CA LEU A 31 13.89 8.99 11.46
C LEU A 31 14.59 10.08 12.29
N HIS A 32 15.09 11.12 11.63
CA HIS A 32 15.75 12.22 12.32
C HIS A 32 14.75 13.30 12.72
N GLY A 33 14.38 13.31 14.01
CA GLY A 33 13.40 14.24 14.54
C GLY A 33 12.81 13.84 15.89
N ALA A 34 11.60 14.33 16.18
CA ALA A 34 10.94 14.20 17.46
C ALA A 34 10.19 12.85 17.63
N SER A 35 9.99 12.45 18.88
CA SER A 35 9.40 11.16 19.27
C SER A 35 7.94 10.95 18.80
N GLY A 36 7.11 11.98 18.78
CA GLY A 36 5.68 11.83 18.49
C GLY A 36 5.41 11.27 17.09
N CYS A 37 6.09 11.77 16.06
CA CYS A 37 5.97 11.26 14.69
C CYS A 37 6.59 9.85 14.55
N TYR A 38 7.64 9.54 15.32
CA TYR A 38 8.21 8.19 15.33
C TYR A 38 7.20 7.15 15.81
N TYR A 39 6.56 7.37 16.97
CA TYR A 39 5.60 6.41 17.50
C TYR A 39 4.38 6.19 16.60
N TYR A 40 3.97 7.24 15.87
CA TYR A 40 2.93 7.09 14.87
C TYR A 40 3.40 6.21 13.68
N ALA A 41 4.58 6.46 13.16
CA ALA A 41 5.16 5.69 12.06
C ALA A 41 5.40 4.23 12.46
N GLU A 42 6.00 4.00 13.64
CA GLU A 42 6.26 2.66 14.18
C GLU A 42 4.99 1.84 14.36
N ALA A 43 3.89 2.47 14.76
CA ALA A 43 2.61 1.79 14.94
C ALA A 43 1.95 1.30 13.64
N VAL A 44 2.30 1.88 12.47
CA VAL A 44 1.69 1.55 11.18
C VAL A 44 2.62 0.84 10.21
N ILE A 45 3.94 0.88 10.43
CA ILE A 45 4.95 0.25 9.57
C ILE A 45 5.24 -1.18 10.06
N SER A 46 5.13 -2.14 9.15
CA SER A 46 5.56 -3.52 9.40
C SER A 46 7.05 -3.69 9.09
N GLY A 47 7.92 -3.12 9.94
CA GLY A 47 9.37 -3.18 9.76
C GLY A 47 10.10 -2.43 10.86
N SER A 48 11.44 -2.54 10.90
CA SER A 48 12.25 -1.85 11.90
C SER A 48 12.59 -0.44 11.45
N VAL A 49 12.20 0.55 12.24
CA VAL A 49 12.61 1.94 12.09
C VAL A 49 13.23 2.44 13.40
N HIS A 50 14.22 3.28 13.30
CA HIS A 50 14.92 3.89 14.44
C HIS A 50 14.67 5.38 14.45
N CYS A 51 14.95 6.05 15.56
CA CYS A 51 14.76 7.51 15.66
C CYS A 51 15.88 8.15 16.48
N THR A 52 16.16 9.40 16.20
CA THR A 52 17.08 10.20 16.99
C THR A 52 16.46 10.68 18.30
N PHE A 53 15.13 10.75 18.40
CA PHE A 53 14.40 11.24 19.57
C PHE A 53 14.89 12.60 20.06
N LEU A 54 14.93 13.59 19.16
CA LEU A 54 15.42 14.91 19.47
C LEU A 54 14.66 15.55 20.62
N THR A 55 15.43 16.10 21.58
CA THR A 55 14.93 16.89 22.68
C THR A 55 14.84 18.37 22.29
N GLU A 56 14.09 19.18 23.07
CA GLU A 56 14.01 20.63 22.86
C GLU A 56 15.39 21.31 22.93
N GLU A 57 16.26 20.84 23.82
CA GLU A 57 17.62 21.35 23.97
C GLU A 57 18.46 21.09 22.71
N GLU A 58 18.41 19.87 22.18
CA GLU A 58 19.10 19.51 20.94
C GLU A 58 18.59 20.31 19.73
N ILE A 59 17.29 20.54 19.66
CA ILE A 59 16.69 21.36 18.59
C ILE A 59 17.18 22.82 18.64
N ILE A 60 17.40 23.38 19.84
CA ILE A 60 17.86 24.77 20.03
C ILE A 60 19.38 24.89 19.82
N PHE A 61 20.18 23.96 20.33
CA PHE A 61 21.64 24.06 20.37
C PHE A 61 22.38 23.23 19.31
N GLY A 62 21.68 22.37 18.59
CA GLY A 62 22.22 21.55 17.50
C GLY A 62 21.98 20.07 17.69
N THR A 63 21.64 19.38 16.62
CA THR A 63 21.24 17.96 16.60
C THR A 63 22.33 17.03 16.09
N THR A 64 23.40 17.59 15.50
CA THR A 64 24.46 16.83 14.79
C THR A 64 25.09 15.73 15.65
N ASP A 65 25.42 16.02 16.90
CA ASP A 65 26.06 15.04 17.79
C ASP A 65 25.13 13.85 18.07
N ARG A 66 23.84 14.13 18.30
CA ARG A 66 22.81 13.11 18.48
C ARG A 66 22.63 12.25 17.24
N LEU A 67 22.53 12.86 16.08
CA LEU A 67 22.41 12.17 14.80
C LEU A 67 23.63 11.26 14.54
N ARG A 68 24.85 11.78 14.71
CA ARG A 68 26.09 11.04 14.54
C ARG A 68 26.21 9.84 15.51
N ALA A 69 25.77 10.02 16.75
CA ALA A 69 25.76 8.93 17.75
C ALA A 69 24.84 7.78 17.29
N VAL A 70 23.58 8.08 16.94
CA VAL A 70 22.61 7.08 16.48
C VAL A 70 23.08 6.36 15.22
N VAL A 71 23.59 7.09 14.24
CA VAL A 71 24.14 6.50 13.01
C VAL A 71 25.34 5.60 13.30
N SER A 72 26.22 5.99 14.26
CA SER A 72 27.37 5.17 14.64
C SER A 72 26.98 3.85 15.32
N ASP A 73 25.95 3.88 16.15
CA ASP A 73 25.43 2.67 16.81
C ASP A 73 24.82 1.71 15.80
N LEU A 74 24.02 2.25 14.84
CA LEU A 74 23.37 1.45 13.81
C LEU A 74 24.33 0.91 12.75
N ALA A 75 25.44 1.58 12.47
CA ALA A 75 26.47 1.08 11.57
C ALA A 75 27.13 -0.24 12.03
N GLN A 76 26.90 -0.63 13.30
CA GLN A 76 27.33 -1.95 13.80
C GLN A 76 26.34 -3.06 13.46
N LEU A 77 25.09 -2.71 13.10
CA LEU A 77 24.00 -3.65 12.86
C LEU A 77 23.61 -3.75 11.38
N TYR A 78 23.74 -2.64 10.64
CA TYR A 78 23.31 -2.54 9.25
C TYR A 78 24.49 -2.19 8.35
N ARG A 79 24.51 -2.79 7.16
CA ARG A 79 25.52 -2.51 6.15
C ARG A 79 25.36 -1.12 5.53
N GLN A 80 24.12 -0.71 5.37
CA GLN A 80 23.74 0.61 4.86
C GLN A 80 22.72 1.26 5.76
N ILE A 81 22.75 2.59 5.82
CA ILE A 81 21.84 3.39 6.65
C ILE A 81 21.22 4.47 5.79
N ALA A 82 19.91 4.64 5.93
CA ALA A 82 19.17 5.78 5.40
C ALA A 82 18.67 6.66 6.56
N VAL A 83 18.92 7.95 6.47
CA VAL A 83 18.39 8.96 7.38
C VAL A 83 17.29 9.74 6.68
N ILE A 84 16.09 9.71 7.25
CA ILE A 84 14.93 10.46 6.76
C ILE A 84 14.82 11.74 7.58
N THR A 85 14.86 12.88 6.91
CA THR A 85 14.63 14.19 7.51
C THR A 85 13.16 14.34 7.89
N MET A 86 12.88 14.51 9.18
CA MET A 86 11.53 14.81 9.67
C MET A 86 11.21 16.31 9.63
N CYS A 87 9.98 16.69 10.02
CA CYS A 87 9.50 18.08 9.90
C CYS A 87 10.35 19.08 10.69
N VAL A 88 10.78 18.75 11.92
CA VAL A 88 11.51 19.69 12.77
C VAL A 88 12.88 20.04 12.18
N PRO A 89 13.79 19.09 11.88
CA PRO A 89 15.04 19.38 11.22
C PRO A 89 14.90 20.13 9.88
N ALA A 90 13.88 19.77 9.11
CA ALA A 90 13.61 20.45 7.84
C ALA A 90 13.20 21.93 8.02
N ILE A 91 12.41 22.24 9.05
CA ILE A 91 11.97 23.62 9.35
C ILE A 91 13.12 24.45 9.94
N THR A 92 13.96 23.84 10.78
CA THR A 92 15.15 24.51 11.34
C THR A 92 16.26 24.71 10.31
N GLY A 93 16.16 24.06 9.15
CA GLY A 93 17.12 24.20 8.06
C GLY A 93 18.44 23.48 8.32
N GLU A 94 18.41 22.35 8.99
CA GLU A 94 19.59 21.53 9.25
C GLU A 94 20.15 20.90 7.96
N ASP A 95 21.44 21.03 7.74
CA ASP A 95 22.16 20.34 6.67
C ASP A 95 22.63 18.97 7.12
N ILE A 96 21.74 17.98 7.03
CA ILE A 96 21.99 16.59 7.43
C ILE A 96 23.04 15.94 6.52
N ALA A 97 23.09 16.31 5.25
CA ALA A 97 24.06 15.79 4.31
C ALA A 97 25.48 16.24 4.66
N ASP A 98 25.67 17.52 5.04
CA ASP A 98 26.94 18.04 5.53
C ASP A 98 27.31 17.39 6.87
N ALA A 99 26.36 17.30 7.79
CA ALA A 99 26.55 16.67 9.10
C ALA A 99 27.02 15.21 9.02
N LEU A 100 26.74 14.50 7.94
CA LEU A 100 27.10 13.09 7.70
C LEU A 100 28.06 12.89 6.52
N SER A 101 28.68 13.96 6.01
CA SER A 101 29.51 13.95 4.80
C SER A 101 30.73 13.01 4.86
N ASP A 102 31.19 12.68 6.07
CA ASP A 102 32.29 11.72 6.35
C ASP A 102 31.82 10.26 6.45
N ARG A 103 30.54 9.97 6.19
CA ARG A 103 29.91 8.65 6.34
C ARG A 103 29.21 8.20 5.07
N ASP A 104 29.19 6.90 4.83
CA ASP A 104 28.41 6.29 3.75
C ASP A 104 26.96 6.08 4.21
N VAL A 105 26.19 7.17 4.21
CA VAL A 105 24.80 7.23 4.67
C VAL A 105 23.95 7.92 3.60
N MET A 106 22.82 7.34 3.29
CA MET A 106 21.82 7.95 2.41
C MET A 106 20.99 8.96 3.21
N VAL A 107 20.84 10.17 2.71
CA VAL A 107 19.90 11.17 3.27
C VAL A 107 18.69 11.27 2.36
N VAL A 108 17.50 11.14 2.95
CA VAL A 108 16.21 11.23 2.25
C VAL A 108 15.41 12.39 2.81
N GLU A 109 15.27 13.43 2.02
CA GLU A 109 14.51 14.63 2.37
C GLU A 109 13.00 14.37 2.16
N ALA A 110 12.32 13.87 3.21
CA ALA A 110 10.91 13.55 3.16
C ALA A 110 10.15 14.03 4.41
N PRO A 111 10.24 15.32 4.79
CA PRO A 111 9.43 15.84 5.88
C PRO A 111 7.93 15.69 5.57
N GLY A 112 7.13 15.48 6.60
CA GLY A 112 5.72 15.14 6.46
C GLY A 112 4.87 16.15 5.68
N PHE A 113 5.28 17.41 5.63
CA PHE A 113 4.56 18.46 4.90
C PHE A 113 4.81 18.45 3.37
N LEU A 114 5.67 17.56 2.86
CA LEU A 114 5.89 17.43 1.40
C LEU A 114 4.76 16.70 0.69
N GLY A 115 3.90 15.96 1.40
CA GLY A 115 2.78 15.30 0.76
C GLY A 115 2.22 14.11 1.55
N SER A 116 1.57 13.23 0.81
CA SER A 116 0.94 12.00 1.31
C SER A 116 1.94 10.88 1.54
N LEU A 117 1.44 9.75 2.06
CA LEU A 117 2.18 8.50 2.19
C LEU A 117 2.83 8.07 0.86
N GLU A 118 2.07 8.14 -0.24
CA GLU A 118 2.49 7.75 -1.58
C GLU A 118 3.59 8.65 -2.13
N ASP A 119 3.51 9.96 -1.84
CA ASP A 119 4.56 10.91 -2.23
C ASP A 119 5.88 10.60 -1.53
N GLY A 120 5.83 10.32 -0.22
CA GLY A 120 7.01 9.95 0.54
C GLY A 120 7.62 8.61 0.10
N TYR A 121 6.78 7.63 -0.20
CA TYR A 121 7.21 6.34 -0.76
C TYR A 121 8.00 6.54 -2.06
N ARG A 122 7.49 7.36 -2.98
CA ARG A 122 8.15 7.67 -4.25
C ARG A 122 9.47 8.42 -4.05
N ILE A 123 9.50 9.46 -3.19
CA ILE A 123 10.72 10.20 -2.86
C ILE A 123 11.82 9.25 -2.37
N ALA A 124 11.49 8.34 -1.47
CA ALA A 124 12.45 7.39 -0.92
C ALA A 124 12.97 6.44 -1.99
N LEU A 125 12.09 5.88 -2.81
CA LEU A 125 12.50 4.94 -3.86
C LEU A 125 13.36 5.61 -4.95
N GLU A 126 13.05 6.84 -5.33
CA GLU A 126 13.87 7.64 -6.25
C GLU A 126 15.26 7.93 -5.66
N SER A 127 15.35 8.16 -4.35
CA SER A 127 16.62 8.38 -3.65
C SER A 127 17.56 7.17 -3.68
N LEU A 128 17.01 5.97 -3.81
CA LEU A 128 17.77 4.71 -3.97
C LEU A 128 18.40 4.55 -5.36
N LYS A 129 18.04 5.38 -6.33
CA LYS A 129 18.58 5.40 -7.70
C LYS A 129 18.61 4.02 -8.36
N PRO A 130 17.50 3.29 -8.41
CA PRO A 130 17.45 1.98 -9.03
C PRO A 130 17.81 2.06 -10.51
N ALA A 131 18.50 1.03 -11.03
CA ALA A 131 18.97 0.99 -12.41
C ALA A 131 18.32 -0.17 -13.18
N ILE A 132 17.83 0.12 -14.39
CA ILE A 132 17.26 -0.90 -15.27
C ILE A 132 18.37 -1.63 -16.02
N ASP A 133 18.36 -2.96 -15.92
CA ASP A 133 19.15 -3.85 -16.77
C ASP A 133 18.28 -4.36 -17.94
N PRO A 134 18.45 -3.82 -19.16
CA PRO A 134 17.63 -4.20 -20.31
C PRO A 134 17.77 -5.67 -20.73
N ALA A 135 18.85 -6.32 -20.31
CA ALA A 135 19.12 -7.74 -20.64
C ALA A 135 18.46 -8.71 -19.65
N ARG A 136 17.97 -8.23 -18.52
CA ARG A 136 17.35 -9.07 -17.48
C ARG A 136 15.98 -9.56 -17.94
N ALA A 137 15.90 -10.84 -18.33
CA ALA A 137 14.66 -11.49 -18.75
C ALA A 137 13.82 -11.94 -17.54
N ALA A 138 13.26 -10.97 -16.82
CA ALA A 138 12.47 -11.17 -15.61
C ALA A 138 11.36 -10.09 -15.50
N VAL A 139 10.49 -10.21 -14.51
CA VAL A 139 9.41 -9.26 -14.19
C VAL A 139 9.56 -8.78 -12.77
N ASN A 140 9.62 -7.46 -12.56
CA ASN A 140 9.62 -6.87 -11.24
C ASN A 140 8.22 -6.92 -10.62
N ILE A 141 8.17 -6.94 -9.29
CA ILE A 141 6.94 -6.77 -8.51
C ILE A 141 7.02 -5.41 -7.82
N ASP A 142 6.01 -4.59 -8.01
CA ASP A 142 5.93 -3.24 -7.50
C ASP A 142 4.62 -3.00 -6.73
N GLY A 143 4.56 -1.91 -5.94
CA GLY A 143 3.39 -1.59 -5.13
C GLY A 143 3.37 -2.29 -3.76
N ILE A 144 4.52 -2.74 -3.27
CA ILE A 144 4.65 -3.32 -1.92
C ILE A 144 4.99 -2.19 -0.95
N CYS A 145 4.07 -1.88 -0.03
CA CYS A 145 4.27 -0.88 1.01
C CYS A 145 4.08 -1.49 2.40
N SER A 146 5.03 -1.28 3.32
CA SER A 146 5.01 -1.93 4.64
C SER A 146 3.90 -1.44 5.58
N THR A 147 3.19 -0.37 5.23
CA THR A 147 1.96 0.05 5.93
C THR A 147 0.72 -0.71 5.46
N ASP A 148 0.78 -1.36 4.29
CA ASP A 148 -0.33 -2.14 3.76
C ASP A 148 -0.41 -3.51 4.45
N PRO A 149 -1.51 -3.84 5.15
CA PRO A 149 -1.67 -5.13 5.81
C PRO A 149 -1.64 -6.32 4.84
N PHE A 150 -1.84 -6.09 3.56
CA PHE A 150 -1.82 -7.11 2.50
C PHE A 150 -0.48 -7.22 1.77
N ALA A 151 0.48 -6.33 2.02
CA ALA A 151 1.75 -6.26 1.30
C ALA A 151 2.46 -7.61 1.17
N ARG A 152 2.59 -8.35 2.29
CA ARG A 152 3.23 -9.66 2.29
C ARG A 152 2.45 -10.70 1.50
N GLY A 153 1.11 -10.73 1.65
CA GLY A 153 0.23 -11.60 0.89
C GLY A 153 0.27 -11.30 -0.60
N ASN A 154 0.22 -10.02 -0.96
CA ASN A 154 0.32 -9.54 -2.33
C ASN A 154 1.65 -9.96 -2.98
N GLN A 155 2.76 -9.80 -2.27
CA GLN A 155 4.08 -10.27 -2.74
C GLN A 155 4.09 -11.78 -2.99
N MET A 156 3.55 -12.56 -2.06
CA MET A 156 3.51 -14.03 -2.16
C MET A 156 2.65 -14.46 -3.34
N GLU A 157 1.48 -13.89 -3.51
CA GLU A 157 0.56 -14.20 -4.60
C GLU A 157 1.11 -13.80 -5.97
N ALA A 158 1.71 -12.61 -6.09
CA ALA A 158 2.37 -12.18 -7.31
C ALA A 158 3.51 -13.15 -7.71
N ARG A 159 4.33 -13.56 -6.75
CA ARG A 159 5.38 -14.57 -6.98
C ARG A 159 4.80 -15.93 -7.41
N ARG A 160 3.70 -16.35 -6.79
CA ARG A 160 3.03 -17.61 -7.11
C ARG A 160 2.50 -17.62 -8.55
N LEU A 161 1.81 -16.57 -8.97
CA LEU A 161 1.26 -16.45 -10.32
C LEU A 161 2.36 -16.38 -11.39
N LEU A 162 3.44 -15.60 -11.14
CA LEU A 162 4.59 -15.56 -12.03
C LEU A 162 5.30 -16.91 -12.13
N ALA A 163 5.44 -17.63 -11.00
CA ALA A 163 6.02 -18.97 -10.98
C ALA A 163 5.13 -19.99 -11.70
N LEU A 164 3.80 -19.92 -11.57
CA LEU A 164 2.84 -20.74 -12.32
C LEU A 164 2.97 -20.53 -13.84
N ALA A 165 3.20 -19.29 -14.26
CA ALA A 165 3.50 -18.95 -15.65
C ALA A 165 4.93 -19.34 -16.09
N GLY A 166 5.82 -19.74 -15.19
CA GLY A 166 7.23 -19.98 -15.47
C GLY A 166 8.03 -18.72 -15.78
N ILE A 167 7.58 -17.56 -15.29
CA ILE A 167 8.23 -16.26 -15.49
C ILE A 167 9.13 -15.95 -14.30
N PRO A 168 10.44 -15.67 -14.52
CA PRO A 168 11.34 -15.30 -13.44
C PRO A 168 10.94 -13.97 -12.80
N VAL A 169 11.02 -13.92 -11.46
CA VAL A 169 10.84 -12.68 -10.70
C VAL A 169 12.14 -11.89 -10.71
N GLY A 170 12.06 -10.64 -11.06
CA GLY A 170 13.13 -9.65 -10.99
C GLY A 170 13.29 -9.06 -9.60
N THR A 171 13.32 -7.73 -9.54
CA THR A 171 13.35 -6.98 -8.30
C THR A 171 11.95 -6.91 -7.69
N VAL A 172 11.86 -7.00 -6.36
CA VAL A 172 10.64 -6.65 -5.62
C VAL A 172 10.91 -5.33 -4.91
N PHE A 173 10.28 -4.26 -5.38
CA PHE A 173 10.48 -2.94 -4.82
C PHE A 173 9.95 -2.88 -3.38
N SER A 174 10.70 -2.22 -2.49
CA SER A 174 10.38 -2.13 -1.06
C SER A 174 10.22 -3.49 -0.35
N ALA A 175 10.89 -4.54 -0.86
CA ALA A 175 10.90 -5.86 -0.21
C ALA A 175 12.04 -6.73 -0.73
N GLY A 176 13.17 -6.75 -0.07
CA GLY A 176 14.33 -7.55 -0.49
C GLY A 176 15.65 -6.94 -0.04
N LEU A 177 16.65 -6.98 -0.90
CA LEU A 177 17.97 -6.40 -0.68
C LEU A 177 18.15 -5.15 -1.55
N LEU A 178 18.90 -4.18 -1.05
CA LEU A 178 19.22 -2.96 -1.82
C LEU A 178 20.01 -3.26 -3.10
N GLU A 179 20.86 -4.27 -3.07
CA GLU A 179 21.67 -4.66 -4.25
C GLU A 179 20.79 -5.09 -5.44
N ASP A 180 19.59 -5.60 -5.21
CA ASP A 180 18.65 -5.99 -6.27
C ASP A 180 18.22 -4.79 -7.13
N LEU A 181 18.28 -3.56 -6.58
CA LEU A 181 17.93 -2.34 -7.27
C LEU A 181 18.93 -1.92 -8.36
N ALA A 182 20.16 -2.41 -8.30
CA ALA A 182 21.18 -2.13 -9.30
C ALA A 182 20.92 -2.84 -10.65
N HIS A 183 20.03 -3.84 -10.66
CA HIS A 183 19.77 -4.68 -11.83
C HIS A 183 18.26 -4.94 -11.99
N THR A 184 17.43 -3.92 -11.96
CA THR A 184 15.97 -4.08 -12.11
C THR A 184 15.61 -4.54 -13.52
N ALA A 185 14.62 -5.41 -13.65
CA ALA A 185 14.16 -5.86 -14.95
C ALA A 185 13.43 -4.73 -15.72
N PRO A 186 13.37 -4.80 -17.07
CA PRO A 186 12.72 -3.76 -17.87
C PRO A 186 11.19 -3.83 -17.86
N LEU A 187 10.59 -4.82 -17.19
CA LEU A 187 9.15 -5.04 -17.13
C LEU A 187 8.66 -5.20 -15.68
N THR A 188 7.53 -4.60 -15.35
CA THR A 188 7.00 -4.53 -13.98
C THR A 188 5.52 -4.87 -13.92
N VAL A 189 5.09 -5.68 -12.94
CA VAL A 189 3.70 -5.87 -12.54
C VAL A 189 3.43 -5.16 -11.23
N HIS A 190 2.21 -4.64 -11.07
CA HIS A 190 1.83 -3.85 -9.91
C HIS A 190 0.87 -4.62 -9.00
N THR A 191 1.18 -4.67 -7.72
CA THR A 191 0.27 -5.19 -6.67
C THR A 191 -0.62 -4.08 -6.12
N ASN A 192 -0.10 -2.86 -6.02
CA ASN A 192 -0.87 -1.66 -5.73
C ASN A 192 -0.31 -0.50 -6.59
N PRO A 193 -1.01 -0.09 -7.67
CA PRO A 193 -0.57 0.99 -8.55
C PRO A 193 -0.37 2.35 -7.86
N ASP A 194 -1.00 2.59 -6.70
CA ASP A 194 -0.84 3.84 -5.95
C ASP A 194 0.60 4.01 -5.40
N PHE A 195 1.33 2.90 -5.21
CA PHE A 195 2.73 2.89 -4.81
C PHE A 195 3.68 2.51 -5.96
N ALA A 196 3.28 2.78 -7.19
CA ALA A 196 4.11 2.46 -8.35
C ALA A 196 5.40 3.29 -8.39
N SER A 197 6.52 2.61 -8.59
CA SER A 197 7.85 3.24 -8.72
C SER A 197 8.05 4.00 -10.03
N GLY A 198 7.26 3.69 -11.05
CA GLY A 198 7.48 4.16 -12.41
C GLY A 198 8.68 3.52 -13.13
N LEU A 199 9.28 2.49 -12.54
CA LEU A 199 10.47 1.81 -13.06
C LEU A 199 10.09 0.59 -13.91
N GLY A 200 10.69 0.51 -15.07
CA GLY A 200 10.34 -0.48 -16.08
C GLY A 200 9.02 -0.16 -16.79
N ALA A 201 8.78 -0.83 -17.92
CA ALA A 201 7.51 -0.74 -18.59
C ALA A 201 6.44 -1.53 -17.79
N SER A 202 5.28 -0.93 -17.56
CA SER A 202 4.18 -1.62 -16.88
C SER A 202 3.63 -2.75 -17.77
N ALA A 203 3.55 -3.95 -17.22
CA ALA A 203 2.80 -5.06 -17.82
C ALA A 203 1.32 -5.03 -17.40
N GLY A 204 1.00 -4.35 -16.31
CA GLY A 204 -0.34 -4.18 -15.79
C GLY A 204 -0.42 -4.39 -14.27
N SER A 205 -1.65 -4.37 -13.75
CA SER A 205 -1.97 -4.62 -12.36
C SER A 205 -2.40 -6.09 -12.13
N LEU A 206 -2.26 -6.55 -10.91
CA LEU A 206 -2.76 -7.86 -10.47
C LEU A 206 -4.07 -7.74 -9.67
N LEU A 207 -4.72 -6.58 -9.69
CA LEU A 207 -5.95 -6.29 -8.97
C LEU A 207 -7.19 -6.67 -9.79
N GLY A 208 -8.00 -7.59 -9.26
CA GLY A 208 -9.24 -8.01 -9.93
C GLY A 208 -9.03 -8.92 -11.14
N ILE A 209 -10.13 -9.46 -11.66
CA ILE A 209 -10.12 -10.48 -12.75
C ILE A 209 -9.71 -9.87 -14.09
N GLU A 210 -10.24 -8.70 -14.44
CA GLU A 210 -9.98 -8.04 -15.73
C GLU A 210 -8.49 -7.69 -15.87
N ASP A 211 -7.93 -7.05 -14.85
CA ASP A 211 -6.52 -6.66 -14.83
C ASP A 211 -5.58 -7.87 -14.86
N LEU A 212 -5.93 -8.95 -14.14
CA LEU A 212 -5.17 -10.20 -14.20
C LEU A 212 -5.08 -10.75 -15.62
N ARG A 213 -6.23 -10.85 -16.34
CA ARG A 213 -6.27 -11.31 -17.72
C ARG A 213 -5.43 -10.42 -18.64
N ALA A 214 -5.61 -9.10 -18.53
CA ALA A 214 -4.88 -8.14 -19.34
C ALA A 214 -3.36 -8.22 -19.08
N THR A 215 -2.96 -8.28 -17.81
CA THR A 215 -1.55 -8.34 -17.40
C THR A 215 -0.87 -9.61 -17.92
N PHE A 216 -1.48 -10.78 -17.74
CA PHE A 216 -0.88 -12.03 -18.24
C PHE A 216 -0.93 -12.12 -19.76
N SER A 217 -1.91 -11.53 -20.44
CA SER A 217 -1.92 -11.39 -21.91
C SER A 217 -0.75 -10.49 -22.39
N ASN A 218 -0.46 -9.40 -21.69
CA ASN A 218 0.69 -8.54 -21.99
C ASN A 218 2.02 -9.26 -21.75
N LEU A 219 2.11 -10.07 -20.71
CA LEU A 219 3.29 -10.90 -20.42
C LEU A 219 3.54 -11.96 -21.49
N ALA A 220 2.48 -12.55 -22.07
CA ALA A 220 2.61 -13.52 -23.15
C ALA A 220 3.40 -12.98 -24.36
N ALA A 221 3.23 -11.71 -24.69
CA ALA A 221 3.95 -11.07 -25.79
C ALA A 221 5.46 -10.91 -25.52
N ARG A 222 5.86 -10.86 -24.24
CA ARG A 222 7.25 -10.68 -23.80
C ARG A 222 7.95 -12.00 -23.44
N PHE A 223 7.17 -13.00 -23.04
CA PHE A 223 7.64 -14.33 -22.62
C PHE A 223 6.93 -15.42 -23.45
N PRO A 224 7.27 -15.60 -24.72
CA PRO A 224 6.54 -16.52 -25.63
C PRO A 224 6.59 -17.99 -25.21
N GLY A 225 7.50 -18.36 -24.29
CA GLY A 225 7.59 -19.72 -23.73
C GLY A 225 6.89 -19.90 -22.39
N ALA A 226 6.26 -18.86 -21.84
CA ALA A 226 5.60 -18.91 -20.55
C ALA A 226 4.28 -19.68 -20.60
N ALA A 227 3.96 -20.39 -19.51
CA ALA A 227 2.72 -21.14 -19.36
C ALA A 227 1.55 -20.23 -18.96
N ILE A 228 1.31 -19.17 -19.73
CA ILE A 228 0.25 -18.17 -19.46
C ILE A 228 -1.13 -18.83 -19.36
N GLY A 229 -1.39 -19.85 -20.18
CA GLY A 229 -2.65 -20.60 -20.14
C GLY A 229 -2.98 -21.13 -18.75
N ALA A 230 -2.00 -21.65 -18.01
CA ALA A 230 -2.22 -22.17 -16.67
C ALA A 230 -2.73 -21.10 -15.67
N VAL A 231 -2.28 -19.85 -15.83
CA VAL A 231 -2.79 -18.73 -15.01
C VAL A 231 -4.19 -18.31 -15.46
N LEU A 232 -4.43 -18.26 -16.76
CA LEU A 232 -5.75 -17.88 -17.28
C LEU A 232 -6.81 -18.94 -16.96
N ASP A 233 -6.46 -20.22 -16.98
CA ASP A 233 -7.36 -21.31 -16.55
C ASP A 233 -7.74 -21.17 -15.06
N GLU A 234 -6.78 -20.82 -14.19
CA GLU A 234 -7.05 -20.54 -12.77
C GLU A 234 -7.93 -19.31 -12.58
N VAL A 235 -7.74 -18.26 -13.41
CA VAL A 235 -8.60 -17.07 -13.40
C VAL A 235 -10.03 -17.45 -13.82
N ASP A 236 -10.21 -18.27 -14.85
CA ASP A 236 -11.51 -18.72 -15.34
C ASP A 236 -12.25 -19.55 -14.27
N GLU A 237 -11.56 -20.52 -13.64
CA GLU A 237 -12.12 -21.30 -12.55
C GLU A 237 -12.53 -20.43 -11.35
N THR A 238 -11.73 -19.42 -11.05
CA THR A 238 -12.01 -18.48 -9.94
C THR A 238 -13.26 -17.67 -10.25
N GLU A 239 -13.34 -17.11 -11.45
CA GLU A 239 -14.48 -16.31 -11.91
C GLU A 239 -15.77 -17.13 -11.91
N GLU A 240 -15.75 -18.36 -12.45
CA GLU A 240 -16.90 -19.24 -12.45
C GLU A 240 -17.40 -19.54 -11.03
N ARG A 241 -16.46 -19.86 -10.11
CA ARG A 241 -16.80 -20.16 -8.72
C ARG A 241 -17.40 -18.94 -8.00
N ILE A 242 -16.84 -17.75 -8.19
CA ILE A 242 -17.34 -16.50 -7.58
C ILE A 242 -18.73 -16.20 -8.11
N SER A 243 -18.95 -16.24 -9.44
CA SER A 243 -20.24 -16.01 -10.07
C SER A 243 -21.31 -16.93 -9.49
N GLN A 244 -21.03 -18.25 -9.38
CA GLN A 244 -21.98 -19.23 -8.82
C GLN A 244 -22.35 -18.91 -7.36
N ILE A 245 -21.38 -18.45 -6.55
CA ILE A 245 -21.62 -18.14 -5.12
C ILE A 245 -22.41 -16.83 -5.00
N CYS A 246 -22.04 -15.80 -5.77
CA CYS A 246 -22.69 -14.50 -5.76
C CYS A 246 -24.13 -14.60 -6.29
N ASP A 247 -24.39 -15.33 -7.37
CA ASP A 247 -25.74 -15.61 -7.91
C ASP A 247 -26.63 -16.26 -6.84
N ARG A 248 -26.08 -17.21 -6.07
CA ARG A 248 -26.80 -17.89 -4.99
C ARG A 248 -27.13 -16.92 -3.86
N HIS A 249 -26.23 -15.99 -3.57
CA HIS A 249 -26.43 -14.94 -2.57
C HIS A 249 -27.55 -13.98 -2.99
N LEU A 250 -27.48 -13.45 -4.22
CA LEU A 250 -28.43 -12.51 -4.80
C LEU A 250 -29.86 -13.06 -4.96
N ARG A 251 -30.03 -14.38 -4.96
CA ARG A 251 -31.36 -15.01 -4.90
C ARG A 251 -32.06 -14.85 -3.53
N ARG A 252 -31.34 -14.42 -2.50
CA ARG A 252 -31.83 -14.38 -1.12
C ARG A 252 -31.70 -12.99 -0.48
N PHE A 253 -30.81 -12.18 -0.98
CA PHE A 253 -30.47 -10.86 -0.45
C PHE A 253 -30.40 -9.85 -1.58
N ASP A 254 -30.82 -8.63 -1.29
CA ASP A 254 -30.69 -7.52 -2.22
C ASP A 254 -29.21 -7.15 -2.42
N PRO A 255 -28.83 -6.55 -3.58
CA PRO A 255 -27.49 -6.03 -3.79
C PRO A 255 -27.08 -5.00 -2.73
N PRO A 256 -25.86 -5.06 -2.20
CA PRO A 256 -25.44 -4.13 -1.15
C PRO A 256 -25.18 -2.72 -1.71
N HIS A 257 -25.49 -1.69 -0.89
CA HIS A 257 -25.09 -0.31 -1.09
C HIS A 257 -23.77 -0.07 -0.33
N VAL A 258 -22.69 0.22 -1.04
CA VAL A 258 -21.34 0.16 -0.47
C VAL A 258 -20.66 1.53 -0.50
N ALA A 259 -20.11 1.97 0.63
CA ALA A 259 -19.13 3.04 0.68
C ALA A 259 -17.73 2.45 0.98
N ILE A 260 -16.72 2.86 0.17
CA ILE A 260 -15.38 2.28 0.16
C ILE A 260 -14.36 3.35 0.54
N PHE A 261 -13.66 3.16 1.65
CA PHE A 261 -12.66 4.08 2.20
C PHE A 261 -11.27 3.40 2.15
N THR A 262 -10.53 3.60 1.06
CA THR A 262 -9.22 2.95 0.85
C THR A 262 -8.36 3.76 -0.11
N THR A 263 -7.22 3.23 -0.56
CA THR A 263 -6.45 3.86 -1.64
C THR A 263 -7.22 3.75 -2.96
N ALA A 264 -6.95 4.67 -3.89
CA ALA A 264 -7.72 4.77 -5.13
C ALA A 264 -7.69 3.46 -5.96
N ALA A 265 -6.54 2.83 -6.09
CA ALA A 265 -6.40 1.59 -6.86
C ALA A 265 -7.16 0.41 -6.23
N TYR A 266 -7.06 0.25 -4.92
CA TYR A 266 -7.83 -0.78 -4.21
C TYR A 266 -9.34 -0.49 -4.28
N GLY A 267 -9.74 0.78 -4.13
CA GLY A 267 -11.13 1.20 -4.24
C GLY A 267 -11.76 0.85 -5.59
N GLU A 268 -11.09 1.17 -6.69
CA GLU A 268 -11.53 0.83 -8.04
C GLU A 268 -11.65 -0.69 -8.25
N ALA A 269 -10.65 -1.45 -7.81
CA ALA A 269 -10.66 -2.90 -7.97
C ALA A 269 -11.79 -3.57 -7.17
N VAL A 270 -11.96 -3.17 -5.90
CA VAL A 270 -13.03 -3.68 -5.04
C VAL A 270 -14.40 -3.28 -5.59
N ALA A 271 -14.60 -2.01 -5.94
CA ALA A 271 -15.84 -1.51 -6.54
C ALA A 271 -16.19 -2.28 -7.82
N GLY A 272 -15.19 -2.52 -8.69
CA GLY A 272 -15.36 -3.31 -9.91
C GLY A 272 -15.81 -4.75 -9.64
N LEU A 273 -15.17 -5.43 -8.69
CA LEU A 273 -15.57 -6.79 -8.28
C LEU A 273 -17.00 -6.83 -7.72
N LEU A 274 -17.34 -5.92 -6.82
CA LEU A 274 -18.66 -5.91 -6.20
C LEU A 274 -19.77 -5.54 -7.18
N SER A 275 -19.53 -4.56 -8.05
CA SER A 275 -20.47 -4.19 -9.10
C SER A 275 -20.69 -5.31 -10.11
N THR A 276 -19.61 -6.06 -10.48
CA THR A 276 -19.70 -7.13 -11.49
C THR A 276 -20.39 -8.38 -10.96
N TYR A 277 -20.07 -8.80 -9.73
CA TYR A 277 -20.51 -10.12 -9.23
C TYR A 277 -21.63 -10.05 -8.17
N LEU A 278 -21.86 -8.91 -7.54
CA LEU A 278 -22.92 -8.72 -6.53
C LEU A 278 -23.94 -7.64 -6.91
N ASP A 279 -23.89 -7.13 -8.14
CA ASP A 279 -24.74 -6.00 -8.58
C ASP A 279 -24.70 -4.82 -7.60
N ALA A 280 -23.63 -4.70 -6.80
CA ALA A 280 -23.52 -3.74 -5.74
C ALA A 280 -23.62 -2.31 -6.26
N LYS A 281 -24.39 -1.49 -5.57
CA LYS A 281 -24.41 -0.05 -5.80
C LYS A 281 -23.26 0.59 -5.02
N VAL A 282 -22.20 0.97 -5.74
CA VAL A 282 -21.09 1.71 -5.16
C VAL A 282 -21.52 3.17 -5.01
N GLU A 283 -21.83 3.58 -3.79
CA GLU A 283 -22.26 4.93 -3.47
C GLU A 283 -21.10 5.92 -3.60
N VAL A 284 -19.92 5.54 -3.09
CA VAL A 284 -18.70 6.34 -3.18
C VAL A 284 -17.44 5.51 -2.96
N ILE A 285 -16.38 5.89 -3.66
CA ILE A 285 -15.00 5.55 -3.30
C ILE A 285 -14.38 6.79 -2.68
N ALA A 286 -14.18 6.78 -1.38
CA ALA A 286 -13.50 7.83 -0.62
C ALA A 286 -12.00 7.50 -0.54
N ALA A 287 -11.25 7.96 -1.55
CA ALA A 287 -9.84 7.63 -1.71
C ALA A 287 -8.96 8.37 -0.68
N ARG A 288 -8.05 7.62 -0.04
CA ARG A 288 -7.07 8.15 0.93
C ARG A 288 -5.93 8.93 0.28
N ASN A 289 -5.77 8.80 -1.03
CA ASN A 289 -4.71 9.43 -1.81
C ASN A 289 -5.29 10.20 -3.00
N THR A 290 -4.43 10.96 -3.66
CA THR A 290 -4.78 11.60 -4.93
C THR A 290 -4.76 10.56 -6.04
N PRO A 291 -5.90 10.27 -6.69
CA PRO A 291 -5.98 9.25 -7.72
C PRO A 291 -5.17 9.62 -8.96
N LEU A 292 -4.45 8.66 -9.51
CA LEU A 292 -3.67 8.83 -10.75
C LEU A 292 -4.50 8.62 -12.02
N CYS A 293 -5.64 7.91 -11.92
CA CYS A 293 -6.48 7.56 -13.08
C CYS A 293 -7.94 8.00 -12.88
N PRO A 294 -8.71 8.21 -13.96
CA PRO A 294 -10.16 8.40 -13.88
C PRO A 294 -10.84 7.20 -13.21
N SER A 295 -11.98 7.46 -12.55
CA SER A 295 -12.81 6.43 -11.93
C SER A 295 -14.04 6.13 -12.78
N ARG A 296 -14.48 4.87 -12.76
CA ARG A 296 -15.79 4.43 -13.28
C ARG A 296 -16.93 4.64 -12.26
N PHE A 297 -16.59 4.91 -10.99
CA PHE A 297 -17.51 5.06 -9.88
C PHE A 297 -17.45 6.47 -9.28
N PRO A 298 -18.48 6.90 -8.53
CA PRO A 298 -18.40 8.13 -7.76
C PRO A 298 -17.18 8.10 -6.84
N ARG A 299 -16.30 9.09 -6.96
CA ARG A 299 -15.06 9.12 -6.19
C ARG A 299 -14.74 10.51 -5.68
N VAL A 300 -14.33 10.56 -4.40
CA VAL A 300 -13.81 11.74 -3.72
C VAL A 300 -12.48 11.39 -3.07
N SER A 301 -11.65 12.39 -2.79
CA SER A 301 -10.46 12.21 -1.94
C SER A 301 -10.79 12.71 -0.56
N THR A 302 -10.51 11.92 0.48
CA THR A 302 -10.68 12.33 1.87
C THR A 302 -9.63 11.71 2.78
N MET A 303 -9.10 12.55 3.68
CA MET A 303 -8.12 12.17 4.71
C MET A 303 -8.52 12.70 6.09
N ASP A 304 -9.77 13.10 6.27
CA ASP A 304 -10.27 13.71 7.51
C ASP A 304 -11.50 12.99 8.08
N LEU A 305 -11.60 12.85 9.41
CA LEU A 305 -12.68 12.17 10.10
C LEU A 305 -14.05 12.86 9.93
N GLU A 306 -14.07 14.19 9.84
CA GLU A 306 -15.33 14.94 9.67
C GLU A 306 -15.90 14.72 8.27
N GLU A 307 -15.03 14.71 7.25
CA GLU A 307 -15.40 14.39 5.87
C GLU A 307 -15.95 12.97 5.75
N ILE A 308 -15.32 11.99 6.41
CA ILE A 308 -15.81 10.60 6.45
C ILE A 308 -17.22 10.55 7.01
N THR A 309 -17.48 11.27 8.12
CA THR A 309 -18.79 11.31 8.75
C THR A 309 -19.84 11.90 7.81
N ALA A 310 -19.51 12.98 7.11
CA ALA A 310 -20.41 13.61 6.14
C ALA A 310 -20.72 12.66 4.96
N ILE A 311 -19.70 12.03 4.41
CA ILE A 311 -19.81 11.10 3.27
C ILE A 311 -20.74 9.92 3.62
N VAL A 312 -20.57 9.29 4.78
CA VAL A 312 -21.42 8.16 5.18
C VAL A 312 -22.85 8.62 5.43
N GLY A 313 -23.03 9.79 6.08
CA GLY A 313 -24.36 10.35 6.32
C GLY A 313 -25.13 10.73 5.05
N GLU A 314 -24.44 11.13 3.99
CA GLU A 314 -25.04 11.49 2.70
C GLU A 314 -25.31 10.26 1.80
N SER A 315 -24.43 9.26 1.86
CA SER A 315 -24.50 8.06 1.00
C SER A 315 -25.39 6.96 1.55
N ASP A 316 -25.64 6.95 2.86
CA ASP A 316 -26.49 5.96 3.59
C ASP A 316 -26.20 4.50 3.16
N PRO A 317 -24.96 4.02 3.27
CA PRO A 317 -24.58 2.68 2.84
C PRO A 317 -25.04 1.62 3.84
N ASP A 318 -25.31 0.41 3.35
CA ASP A 318 -25.60 -0.76 4.19
C ASP A 318 -24.36 -1.66 4.42
N LEU A 319 -23.23 -1.30 3.79
CA LEU A 319 -21.93 -1.96 3.95
C LEU A 319 -20.80 -0.95 3.85
N LEU A 320 -19.89 -0.96 4.84
CA LEU A 320 -18.67 -0.17 4.83
C LEU A 320 -17.44 -1.06 4.54
N ILE A 321 -16.58 -0.56 3.66
CA ILE A 321 -15.24 -1.14 3.43
C ILE A 321 -14.22 -0.06 3.74
N GLY A 322 -13.34 -0.31 4.72
CA GLY A 322 -12.43 0.74 5.15
C GLY A 322 -11.48 0.34 6.26
N SER A 323 -11.21 1.28 7.16
CA SER A 323 -10.34 1.13 8.33
C SER A 323 -11.13 1.04 9.63
N SER A 324 -10.42 0.87 10.73
CA SER A 324 -11.04 0.92 12.06
C SER A 324 -11.64 2.28 12.40
N TYR A 325 -11.33 3.34 11.69
CA TYR A 325 -11.92 4.65 11.89
C TYR A 325 -13.40 4.64 11.49
N GLU A 326 -13.73 4.18 10.29
CA GLU A 326 -15.11 4.05 9.81
C GLU A 326 -15.91 3.10 10.70
N HIS A 327 -15.33 1.96 11.06
CA HIS A 327 -15.99 1.00 11.93
C HIS A 327 -16.28 1.55 13.34
N GLN A 328 -15.44 2.43 13.87
CA GLN A 328 -15.67 3.05 15.17
C GLN A 328 -16.72 4.17 15.12
N LEU A 329 -16.79 4.90 14.01
CA LEU A 329 -17.79 5.94 13.80
C LEU A 329 -19.19 5.37 13.54
N PHE A 330 -19.27 4.22 12.87
CA PHE A 330 -20.53 3.59 12.45
C PHE A 330 -20.54 2.10 12.79
N PRO A 331 -20.54 1.74 14.09
CA PRO A 331 -20.41 0.35 14.52
C PRO A 331 -21.64 -0.51 14.17
N GLU A 332 -22.77 0.10 13.85
CA GLU A 332 -24.02 -0.55 13.46
C GLU A 332 -24.02 -1.01 11.99
N ILE A 333 -23.20 -0.39 11.14
CA ILE A 333 -23.13 -0.76 9.72
C ILE A 333 -22.16 -1.95 9.55
N PRO A 334 -22.56 -3.00 8.83
CA PRO A 334 -21.70 -4.11 8.46
C PRO A 334 -20.38 -3.61 7.87
N PHE A 335 -19.26 -4.22 8.28
CA PHE A 335 -17.93 -3.69 8.00
C PHE A 335 -16.96 -4.73 7.48
N VAL A 336 -16.14 -4.33 6.48
CA VAL A 336 -14.99 -5.09 5.97
C VAL A 336 -13.72 -4.25 6.08
N GLY A 337 -12.74 -4.75 6.83
CA GLY A 337 -11.47 -4.06 7.04
C GLY A 337 -10.46 -4.33 5.92
N PHE A 338 -10.22 -3.34 5.05
CA PHE A 338 -9.22 -3.41 3.97
C PHE A 338 -8.17 -2.30 4.04
N THR A 339 -8.36 -1.32 4.90
CA THR A 339 -7.48 -0.15 5.00
C THR A 339 -6.88 -0.04 6.41
N PRO A 340 -5.58 0.22 6.56
CA PRO A 340 -5.01 0.44 7.88
C PRO A 340 -5.54 1.74 8.51
N PRO A 341 -5.62 1.81 9.86
CA PRO A 341 -5.34 0.76 10.81
C PRO A 341 -6.50 -0.25 10.93
N LEU A 342 -6.16 -1.53 11.17
CA LEU A 342 -7.11 -2.61 11.42
C LEU A 342 -7.07 -3.04 12.90
N LYS A 343 -7.50 -2.16 13.79
CA LYS A 343 -7.52 -2.40 15.24
C LYS A 343 -8.54 -3.49 15.61
N GLY A 344 -8.16 -4.34 16.57
CA GLY A 344 -9.03 -5.43 17.03
C GLY A 344 -9.08 -6.64 16.10
N ARG A 345 -8.33 -6.64 15.00
CA ARG A 345 -8.20 -7.77 14.07
C ARG A 345 -6.81 -8.39 14.18
N VAL A 346 -6.76 -9.70 14.37
CA VAL A 346 -5.51 -10.48 14.34
C VAL A 346 -5.46 -11.23 13.02
N MET A 347 -4.40 -11.01 12.24
CA MET A 347 -4.13 -11.74 10.99
C MET A 347 -2.90 -12.60 11.19
N LEU A 348 -3.08 -13.93 11.23
CA LEU A 348 -1.99 -14.90 11.31
C LEU A 348 -1.47 -15.32 9.94
N HIS A 349 -2.32 -15.26 8.93
CA HIS A 349 -1.98 -15.58 7.55
C HIS A 349 -1.80 -14.33 6.73
N HIS A 350 -0.82 -14.34 5.85
CA HIS A 350 -0.61 -13.26 4.89
C HIS A 350 -1.58 -13.41 3.72
N VAL A 351 -2.78 -12.87 3.87
CA VAL A 351 -3.79 -12.87 2.81
C VAL A 351 -3.49 -11.77 1.78
N PRO A 352 -3.67 -12.04 0.48
CA PRO A 352 -3.55 -11.02 -0.56
C PRO A 352 -4.86 -10.27 -0.81
N LEU A 353 -4.77 -9.12 -1.50
CA LEU A 353 -5.88 -8.49 -2.25
C LEU A 353 -5.69 -8.61 -3.77
N VAL A 354 -4.52 -9.05 -4.22
CA VAL A 354 -4.19 -9.28 -5.63
C VAL A 354 -4.35 -10.75 -6.00
N GLY A 355 -4.38 -11.01 -7.30
CA GLY A 355 -4.43 -12.38 -7.82
C GLY A 355 -5.78 -13.06 -7.59
N THR A 356 -5.84 -14.32 -7.94
CA THR A 356 -7.05 -15.14 -7.78
C THR A 356 -7.42 -15.34 -6.31
N GLU A 357 -6.42 -15.50 -5.43
CA GLU A 357 -6.63 -15.62 -3.99
C GLU A 357 -7.13 -14.29 -3.38
N GLY A 358 -6.66 -13.15 -3.87
CA GLY A 358 -7.13 -11.84 -3.42
C GLY A 358 -8.59 -11.58 -3.79
N VAL A 359 -8.97 -11.94 -5.01
CA VAL A 359 -10.37 -11.82 -5.46
C VAL A 359 -11.30 -12.72 -4.64
N ARG A 360 -10.91 -13.97 -4.39
CA ARG A 360 -11.67 -14.90 -3.53
C ARG A 360 -11.84 -14.35 -2.12
N TYR A 361 -10.74 -13.87 -1.53
CA TYR A 361 -10.75 -13.28 -0.20
C TYR A 361 -11.65 -12.05 -0.11
N CYS A 362 -11.55 -11.13 -1.08
CA CYS A 362 -12.37 -9.93 -1.12
C CYS A 362 -13.87 -10.26 -1.12
N ILE A 363 -14.31 -11.11 -2.04
CA ILE A 363 -15.72 -11.53 -2.15
C ILE A 363 -16.17 -12.28 -0.88
N GLU A 364 -15.35 -13.17 -0.34
CA GLU A 364 -15.68 -13.90 0.89
C GLU A 364 -15.92 -12.96 2.07
N GLN A 365 -15.03 -11.97 2.29
CA GLN A 365 -15.19 -11.00 3.39
C GLN A 365 -16.48 -10.17 3.23
N VAL A 366 -16.76 -9.71 2.02
CA VAL A 366 -17.97 -8.92 1.73
C VAL A 366 -19.24 -9.74 1.94
N LEU A 367 -19.31 -10.95 1.42
CA LEU A 367 -20.46 -11.83 1.62
C LEU A 367 -20.71 -12.14 3.10
N ASN A 368 -19.65 -12.42 3.86
CA ASN A 368 -19.77 -12.70 5.29
C ASN A 368 -20.24 -11.48 6.10
N ALA A 369 -19.74 -10.29 5.78
CA ALA A 369 -20.19 -9.05 6.42
C ALA A 369 -21.66 -8.75 6.10
N HIS A 370 -22.06 -8.84 4.84
CA HIS A 370 -23.43 -8.60 4.40
C HIS A 370 -24.42 -9.60 5.02
N LEU A 371 -24.04 -10.87 5.15
CA LEU A 371 -24.86 -11.88 5.84
C LEU A 371 -25.06 -11.58 7.34
N THR A 372 -24.04 -10.99 7.98
CA THR A 372 -24.12 -10.65 9.41
C THR A 372 -25.06 -9.46 9.65
N GLY A 373 -25.01 -8.44 8.78
CA GLY A 373 -25.91 -7.28 8.83
C GLY A 373 -27.39 -7.68 8.68
N ASN A 374 -27.70 -8.49 7.69
CA ASN A 374 -29.08 -8.95 7.42
C ASN A 374 -29.68 -9.82 8.53
N ARG A 375 -28.86 -10.48 9.38
CA ARG A 375 -29.36 -11.23 10.54
C ARG A 375 -29.81 -10.35 11.70
N ASN A 376 -29.29 -9.13 11.80
CA ASN A 376 -29.61 -8.21 12.88
C ASN A 376 -30.88 -7.40 12.57
N THR A 377 -31.37 -7.43 11.33
CA THR A 377 -32.59 -6.71 10.88
C THR A 377 -33.83 -7.62 10.76
N SER A 378 -33.68 -8.93 10.91
CA SER A 378 -34.74 -9.95 10.89
C SER A 378 -35.01 -10.48 12.29
#